data_8e492fbdfc35517c21f3eb75e59076cb
#
_entry.id   8e492fbdfc35517c21f3eb75e59076cb
#
_cell.length_a   1.000
_cell.length_b   1.000
_cell.length_c   1.000
_cell.angle_alpha   90.00
_cell.angle_beta   90.00
_cell.angle_gamma   90.00
#
_symmetry.space_group_name_H-M   'P 1'
#
loop_
_entity.id
_entity.type
_entity.pdbx_description
1 polymer ?
#
loop_
_entity_poly.entity_id
_entity_poly.type
_entity_poly.pdbx_seq_one_letter_code
_entity_poly.pdbx_strand_id
1 'polypeptide(L)'
;MARAAEAGGADALSLINTLTGMKIDIHRRAFLLANKTGGLSGPAIKPVAVRMVYQVAGAVKLPIIGMGGITNAEDALEFIMAGASMVAVGTANFINPTATTEVVEGIEAYMKQYGIPDIRELIGCVK
;
A
#
# COMPACT_ATOMS: atom_id res chain seq x y z
N MET A 1 -3.33 5.47 -17.15
CA MET A 1 -2.73 6.44 -16.20
C MET A 1 -1.25 6.15 -15.97
N ALA A 2 -0.80 4.99 -15.46
CA ALA A 2 0.63 4.71 -15.16
C ALA A 2 1.55 4.92 -16.38
N ARG A 3 1.23 4.32 -17.52
CA ARG A 3 1.99 4.52 -18.78
C ARG A 3 2.03 5.97 -19.24
N ALA A 4 0.99 6.76 -19.02
CA ALA A 4 0.97 8.17 -19.37
C ALA A 4 1.86 8.99 -18.43
N ALA A 5 1.92 8.64 -17.15
CA ALA A 5 2.83 9.27 -16.19
C ALA A 5 4.30 8.95 -16.55
N GLU A 6 4.60 7.69 -16.88
CA GLU A 6 5.93 7.28 -17.35
C GLU A 6 6.34 8.04 -18.61
N ALA A 7 5.46 8.10 -19.62
CA ALA A 7 5.71 8.85 -20.85
C ALA A 7 5.84 10.38 -20.59
N GLY A 8 5.22 10.89 -19.54
CA GLY A 8 5.33 12.27 -19.10
C GLY A 8 6.58 12.58 -18.29
N GLY A 9 7.47 11.60 -18.06
CA GLY A 9 8.75 11.80 -17.38
C GLY A 9 8.68 11.69 -15.85
N ALA A 10 7.74 10.94 -15.30
CA ALA A 10 7.73 10.63 -13.87
C ALA A 10 8.94 9.77 -13.49
N ASP A 11 9.54 10.00 -12.33
CA ASP A 11 10.67 9.23 -11.80
C ASP A 11 10.22 8.01 -10.98
N ALA A 12 9.03 8.06 -10.42
CA ALA A 12 8.41 6.97 -9.64
C ALA A 12 6.89 7.13 -9.63
N LEU A 13 6.18 6.07 -9.25
CA LEU A 13 4.73 6.08 -9.07
C LEU A 13 4.36 5.69 -7.65
N SER A 14 3.41 6.38 -7.05
CA SER A 14 2.86 6.06 -5.74
C SER A 14 1.39 5.59 -5.87
N LEU A 15 1.06 4.48 -5.26
CA LEU A 15 -0.20 3.75 -5.37
C LEU A 15 -0.59 3.17 -4.00
N ILE A 16 -1.79 3.34 -3.52
CA ILE A 16 -2.98 3.94 -4.12
C ILE A 16 -3.48 5.10 -3.25
N ASN A 17 -4.26 6.00 -3.82
CA ASN A 17 -5.04 6.93 -3.01
C ASN A 17 -6.16 6.18 -2.28
N THR A 18 -6.72 6.78 -1.23
CA THR A 18 -7.90 6.25 -0.54
C THR A 18 -9.05 6.03 -1.54
N LEU A 19 -9.84 4.99 -1.31
CA LEU A 19 -11.06 4.77 -2.07
C LEU A 19 -12.16 5.71 -1.56
N THR A 20 -13.09 6.10 -2.41
CA THR A 20 -14.21 6.94 -1.99
C THR A 20 -15.22 6.11 -1.21
N GLY A 21 -15.48 6.52 0.03
CA GLY A 21 -16.48 5.92 0.91
C GLY A 21 -17.48 6.94 1.45
N MET A 22 -18.46 6.46 2.18
CA MET A 22 -19.51 7.27 2.83
C MET A 22 -19.88 6.65 4.18
N LYS A 23 -20.22 7.49 5.16
CA LYS A 23 -20.81 7.07 6.44
C LYS A 23 -22.07 7.89 6.72
N ILE A 24 -23.15 7.18 7.08
CA ILE A 24 -24.44 7.78 7.48
C ILE A 24 -24.64 7.56 8.97
N ASP A 25 -25.00 8.63 9.68
CA ASP A 25 -25.53 8.58 11.03
C ASP A 25 -27.03 8.24 10.95
N ILE A 26 -27.37 7.00 11.30
CA ILE A 26 -28.75 6.51 11.19
C ILE A 26 -29.70 7.15 12.23
N HIS A 27 -29.15 7.63 13.35
CA HIS A 27 -29.95 8.25 14.41
C HIS A 27 -30.31 9.69 14.08
N ARG A 28 -29.32 10.42 13.51
CA ARG A 28 -29.52 11.80 13.05
C ARG A 28 -30.14 11.86 11.64
N ARG A 29 -30.15 10.74 10.92
CA ARG A 29 -30.58 10.66 9.50
C ARG A 29 -29.81 11.66 8.64
N ALA A 30 -28.51 11.76 8.84
CA ALA A 30 -27.63 12.75 8.20
C ALA A 30 -26.29 12.12 7.79
N PHE A 31 -25.57 12.78 6.91
CA PHE A 31 -24.19 12.41 6.61
C PHE A 31 -23.29 12.65 7.81
N LEU A 32 -22.41 11.69 8.15
CA LEU A 32 -21.42 11.86 9.22
C LEU A 32 -20.31 12.84 8.81
N LEU A 33 -19.93 12.79 7.53
CA LEU A 33 -18.91 13.66 6.97
C LEU A 33 -19.53 14.92 6.35
N ALA A 34 -18.96 16.08 6.61
CA ALA A 34 -19.43 17.35 6.06
C ALA A 34 -19.49 17.35 4.52
N ASN A 35 -18.52 16.69 3.87
CA ASN A 35 -18.47 16.54 2.41
C ASN A 35 -19.26 15.34 1.89
N LYS A 36 -20.09 14.70 2.71
CA LYS A 36 -20.91 13.52 2.41
C LYS A 36 -20.07 12.26 2.16
N THR A 37 -18.99 12.36 1.40
CA THR A 37 -18.04 11.29 1.09
C THR A 37 -16.68 11.60 1.66
N GLY A 38 -15.83 10.57 1.82
CA GLY A 38 -14.47 10.69 2.30
C GLY A 38 -13.62 9.50 1.86
N GLY A 39 -12.33 9.57 2.16
CA GLY A 39 -11.39 8.51 1.83
C GLY A 39 -11.56 7.31 2.75
N LEU A 40 -11.79 6.13 2.17
CA LEU A 40 -11.70 4.85 2.86
C LEU A 40 -10.24 4.40 2.84
N SER A 41 -9.64 4.20 4.01
CA SER A 41 -8.29 3.68 4.21
C SER A 41 -8.30 2.50 5.19
N GLY A 42 -7.13 1.97 5.52
CA GLY A 42 -6.99 0.85 6.46
C GLY A 42 -7.04 -0.53 5.79
N PRO A 43 -7.04 -1.62 6.58
CA PRO A 43 -6.85 -2.98 6.08
C PRO A 43 -7.85 -3.42 4.99
N ALA A 44 -9.06 -2.87 5.00
CA ALA A 44 -10.11 -3.21 4.05
C ALA A 44 -9.72 -2.91 2.58
N ILE A 45 -8.84 -1.94 2.33
CA ILE A 45 -8.43 -1.58 0.96
C ILE A 45 -7.18 -2.35 0.49
N LYS A 46 -6.46 -3.06 1.38
CA LYS A 46 -5.20 -3.74 1.06
C LYS A 46 -5.30 -4.65 -0.17
N PRO A 47 -6.28 -5.57 -0.30
CA PRO A 47 -6.36 -6.45 -1.47
C PRO A 47 -6.50 -5.70 -2.79
N VAL A 48 -7.22 -4.57 -2.78
CA VAL A 48 -7.37 -3.71 -3.95
C VAL A 48 -6.04 -3.04 -4.29
N ALA A 49 -5.35 -2.51 -3.27
CA ALA A 49 -4.08 -1.82 -3.43
C ALA A 49 -2.98 -2.77 -3.95
N VAL A 50 -2.82 -3.95 -3.37
CA VAL A 50 -1.86 -4.99 -3.81
C VAL A 50 -2.10 -5.36 -5.27
N ARG A 51 -3.36 -5.64 -5.66
CA ARG A 51 -3.72 -5.93 -7.05
C ARG A 51 -3.35 -4.78 -8.00
N MET A 52 -3.60 -3.53 -7.60
CA MET A 52 -3.27 -2.37 -8.45
C MET A 52 -1.75 -2.19 -8.59
N VAL A 53 -0.98 -2.39 -7.53
CA VAL A 53 0.49 -2.39 -7.59
C VAL A 53 0.99 -3.46 -8.54
N TYR A 54 0.51 -4.69 -8.44
CA TYR A 54 0.87 -5.78 -9.35
C TYR A 54 0.59 -5.45 -10.82
N GLN A 55 -0.59 -4.89 -11.11
CA GLN A 55 -0.96 -4.50 -12.47
C GLN A 55 -0.07 -3.38 -13.03
N VAL A 56 0.30 -2.41 -12.18
CA VAL A 56 1.16 -1.29 -12.60
C VAL A 56 2.60 -1.76 -12.76
N ALA A 57 3.12 -2.61 -11.88
CA ALA A 57 4.46 -3.19 -11.98
C ALA A 57 4.65 -3.96 -13.31
N GLY A 58 3.61 -4.66 -13.78
CA GLY A 58 3.62 -5.30 -15.09
C GLY A 58 3.46 -4.35 -16.30
N ALA A 59 3.12 -3.09 -16.07
CA ALA A 59 2.79 -2.14 -17.14
C ALA A 59 3.85 -1.07 -17.39
N VAL A 60 4.70 -0.75 -16.40
CA VAL A 60 5.74 0.30 -16.45
C VAL A 60 7.05 -0.21 -15.85
N LYS A 61 8.14 0.52 -16.09
CA LYS A 61 9.47 0.22 -15.53
C LYS A 61 9.85 1.11 -14.34
N LEU A 62 9.00 2.06 -13.98
CA LEU A 62 9.25 2.99 -12.90
C LEU A 62 9.20 2.30 -11.53
N PRO A 63 10.01 2.76 -10.57
CA PRO A 63 9.86 2.35 -9.17
C PRO A 63 8.46 2.66 -8.65
N ILE A 64 7.91 1.77 -7.83
CA ILE A 64 6.56 1.91 -7.26
C ILE A 64 6.65 2.02 -5.75
N ILE A 65 5.99 3.02 -5.19
CA ILE A 65 5.74 3.15 -3.75
C ILE A 65 4.34 2.59 -3.49
N GLY A 66 4.27 1.40 -2.88
CA GLY A 66 3.00 0.75 -2.55
C GLY A 66 2.44 1.24 -1.22
N MET A 67 1.16 1.59 -1.19
CA MET A 67 0.46 2.00 0.04
C MET A 67 -1.02 1.65 -0.01
N GLY A 68 -1.59 1.44 1.18
CA GLY A 68 -3.02 1.19 1.36
C GLY A 68 -3.30 -0.05 2.19
N GLY A 69 -3.55 0.15 3.49
CA GLY A 69 -3.94 -0.92 4.40
C GLY A 69 -2.79 -1.73 4.99
N ILE A 70 -1.55 -1.28 4.89
CA ILE A 70 -0.40 -1.90 5.53
C ILE A 70 -0.48 -1.66 7.04
N THR A 71 -0.48 -2.74 7.83
CA THR A 71 -0.53 -2.71 9.30
C THR A 71 0.60 -3.48 9.97
N ASN A 72 1.24 -4.37 9.24
CA ASN A 72 2.32 -5.24 9.72
C ASN A 72 3.28 -5.59 8.58
N ALA A 73 4.33 -6.36 8.88
CA ALA A 73 5.35 -6.75 7.92
C ALA A 73 4.82 -7.66 6.79
N GLU A 74 3.89 -8.55 7.11
CA GLU A 74 3.30 -9.45 6.09
C GLU A 74 2.55 -8.64 5.04
N ASP A 75 1.77 -7.63 5.48
CA ASP A 75 1.11 -6.70 4.56
C ASP A 75 2.12 -5.99 3.65
N ALA A 76 3.22 -5.49 4.21
CA ALA A 76 4.28 -4.81 3.45
C ALA A 76 4.95 -5.73 2.43
N LEU A 77 5.23 -6.99 2.82
CA LEU A 77 5.81 -8.01 1.96
C LEU A 77 4.90 -8.35 0.78
N GLU A 78 3.58 -8.40 0.98
CA GLU A 78 2.63 -8.57 -0.13
C GLU A 78 2.80 -7.48 -1.21
N PHE A 79 2.96 -6.22 -0.80
CA PHE A 79 3.21 -5.11 -1.74
C PHE A 79 4.55 -5.24 -2.46
N ILE A 80 5.61 -5.59 -1.73
CA ILE A 80 6.95 -5.79 -2.30
C ILE A 80 6.92 -6.93 -3.32
N MET A 81 6.35 -8.07 -2.94
CA MET A 81 6.23 -9.23 -3.83
C MET A 81 5.32 -8.95 -5.04
N ALA A 82 4.34 -8.06 -4.92
CA ALA A 82 3.53 -7.60 -6.03
C ALA A 82 4.27 -6.63 -6.98
N GLY A 83 5.45 -6.13 -6.59
CA GLY A 83 6.30 -5.28 -7.44
C GLY A 83 6.55 -3.87 -6.91
N ALA A 84 6.16 -3.56 -5.67
CA ALA A 84 6.55 -2.30 -5.04
C ALA A 84 8.04 -2.31 -4.66
N SER A 85 8.75 -1.25 -5.02
CA SER A 85 10.15 -1.03 -4.61
C SER A 85 10.26 -0.43 -3.22
N MET A 86 9.21 0.22 -2.75
CA MET A 86 9.07 0.84 -1.44
C MET A 86 7.62 0.69 -0.96
N VAL A 87 7.42 0.80 0.35
CA VAL A 87 6.07 0.82 0.95
C VAL A 87 5.90 2.06 1.83
N ALA A 88 4.66 2.51 1.97
CA ALA A 88 4.31 3.60 2.87
C ALA A 88 3.18 3.17 3.82
N VAL A 89 3.41 3.36 5.11
CA VAL A 89 2.46 3.06 6.18
C VAL A 89 1.76 4.36 6.60
N GLY A 90 0.44 4.40 6.43
CA GLY A 90 -0.37 5.57 6.74
C GLY A 90 -1.20 5.40 8.01
N THR A 91 -2.46 5.02 7.84
CA THR A 91 -3.48 4.94 8.90
C THR A 91 -3.06 4.10 10.13
N ALA A 92 -2.26 3.06 9.93
CA ALA A 92 -1.79 2.21 11.03
C ALA A 92 -1.03 3.00 12.12
N ASN A 93 -0.28 4.05 11.74
CA ASN A 93 0.46 4.88 12.69
C ASN A 93 -0.44 5.66 13.66
N PHE A 94 -1.70 5.90 13.31
CA PHE A 94 -2.67 6.53 14.22
C PHE A 94 -3.22 5.55 15.26
N ILE A 95 -3.18 4.25 14.96
CA ILE A 95 -3.63 3.17 15.85
C ILE A 95 -2.47 2.66 16.69
N ASN A 96 -1.33 2.41 16.04
CA ASN A 96 -0.08 1.96 16.66
C ASN A 96 1.07 2.87 16.20
N PRO A 97 1.58 3.77 17.06
CA PRO A 97 2.66 4.69 16.72
C PRO A 97 3.99 4.00 16.32
N THR A 98 4.18 2.73 16.71
CA THR A 98 5.36 1.93 16.38
C THR A 98 5.20 1.07 15.14
N ALA A 99 4.03 1.13 14.47
CA ALA A 99 3.72 0.26 13.32
C ALA A 99 4.80 0.26 12.25
N THR A 100 5.38 1.42 11.93
CA THR A 100 6.43 1.50 10.90
C THR A 100 7.71 0.78 11.31
N THR A 101 8.13 0.91 12.57
CA THR A 101 9.28 0.20 13.13
C THR A 101 9.05 -1.30 13.13
N GLU A 102 7.88 -1.74 13.61
CA GLU A 102 7.48 -3.15 13.62
C GLU A 102 7.44 -3.76 12.22
N VAL A 103 7.02 -2.99 11.20
CA VAL A 103 7.08 -3.40 9.79
C VAL A 103 8.52 -3.66 9.36
N VAL A 104 9.45 -2.75 9.68
CA VAL A 104 10.89 -2.92 9.33
C VAL A 104 11.47 -4.15 10.02
N GLU A 105 11.27 -4.27 11.34
CA GLU A 105 11.77 -5.41 12.12
C GLU A 105 11.20 -6.74 11.63
N GLY A 106 9.91 -6.76 11.29
CA GLY A 106 9.25 -7.95 10.76
C GLY A 106 9.75 -8.35 9.37
N ILE A 107 10.04 -7.38 8.49
CA ILE A 107 10.68 -7.65 7.19
C ILE A 107 12.08 -8.24 7.40
N GLU A 108 12.88 -7.68 8.30
CA GLU A 108 14.20 -8.24 8.63
C GLU A 108 14.12 -9.66 9.19
N ALA A 109 13.15 -9.93 10.07
CA ALA A 109 12.92 -11.25 10.61
C ALA A 109 12.54 -12.26 9.52
N TYR A 110 11.65 -11.87 8.60
CA TYR A 110 11.28 -12.66 7.43
C TYR A 110 12.50 -12.99 6.57
N MET A 111 13.30 -11.98 6.22
CA MET A 111 14.52 -12.18 5.41
C MET A 111 15.49 -13.15 6.09
N LYS A 112 15.70 -13.02 7.40
CA LYS A 112 16.55 -13.94 8.18
C LYS A 112 16.00 -15.36 8.17
N GLN A 113 14.69 -15.52 8.38
CA GLN A 113 14.02 -16.82 8.42
C GLN A 113 14.16 -17.59 7.09
N TYR A 114 14.06 -16.88 5.96
CA TYR A 114 14.10 -17.49 4.62
C TYR A 114 15.46 -17.38 3.93
N GLY A 115 16.48 -16.86 4.62
CA GLY A 115 17.83 -16.74 4.09
C GLY A 115 17.95 -15.80 2.90
N ILE A 116 17.17 -14.74 2.87
CA ILE A 116 17.14 -13.74 1.79
C ILE A 116 18.15 -12.64 2.13
N PRO A 117 19.26 -12.51 1.37
CA PRO A 117 20.30 -11.54 1.67
C PRO A 117 19.94 -10.10 1.25
N ASP A 118 19.04 -9.94 0.30
CA ASP A 118 18.65 -8.64 -0.26
C ASP A 118 17.14 -8.58 -0.52
N ILE A 119 16.47 -7.59 0.06
CA ILE A 119 15.03 -7.37 -0.11
C ILE A 119 14.63 -7.21 -1.60
N ARG A 120 15.55 -6.76 -2.44
CA ARG A 120 15.31 -6.60 -3.88
C ARG A 120 14.99 -7.91 -4.60
N GLU A 121 15.39 -9.04 -4.05
CA GLU A 121 15.03 -10.37 -4.59
C GLU A 121 13.53 -10.67 -4.46
N LEU A 122 12.85 -9.99 -3.54
CA LEU A 122 11.42 -10.14 -3.33
C LEU A 122 10.58 -9.24 -4.25
N ILE A 123 11.16 -8.19 -4.84
CA ILE A 123 10.40 -7.23 -5.66
C ILE A 123 9.84 -7.93 -6.90
N GLY A 124 8.50 -8.05 -6.95
CA GLY A 124 7.82 -8.67 -8.09
C GLY A 124 8.12 -10.17 -8.28
N CYS A 125 8.48 -10.89 -7.23
CA CYS A 125 8.84 -12.30 -7.31
C CYS A 125 7.64 -13.24 -7.54
N VAL A 126 6.40 -12.82 -7.31
CA VAL A 126 5.19 -13.59 -7.63
C VAL A 126 4.91 -13.55 -9.13
N LYS A 127 4.64 -14.74 -9.69
CA LYS A 127 4.38 -14.95 -11.11
C LYS A 127 2.94 -15.35 -11.35
#